data_58ffe22852bb041aa535470b8023b764
#
_entry.id   58ffe22852bb041aa535470b8023b764
#
_cell.length_a   1.000
_cell.length_b   1.000
_cell.length_c   1.000
_cell.angle_alpha   90.00
_cell.angle_beta   90.00
_cell.angle_gamma   90.00
#
_symmetry.space_group_name_H-M   'P 1'
#
loop_
_entity.id
_entity.type
_entity.pdbx_description
1 polymer ?
#
loop_
_entity_poly.entity_id
_entity_poly.type
_entity_poly.pdbx_seq_one_letter_code
_entity_poly.pdbx_strand_id
1 'polypeptide(L)' 'MEMKDLIEYIAKVLVDNPDEVSVTELEGKQTSVIELRVAKEDLGKVIGKQGRTARAMRTILGAASTKLKKRSVLEILE' A
#
# COMPACT_ATOMS: atom_id res chain seq x y z
N MET A 1 -2.37 -13.24 7.09
CA MET A 1 -1.65 -11.99 6.73
C MET A 1 -2.65 -10.87 6.53
N GLU A 2 -2.44 -9.76 7.20
CA GLU A 2 -3.32 -8.60 7.02
C GLU A 2 -2.91 -7.80 5.80
N MET A 3 -3.85 -7.01 5.27
CA MET A 3 -3.58 -6.21 4.07
C MET A 3 -2.41 -5.25 4.27
N LYS A 4 -2.31 -4.64 5.45
CA LYS A 4 -1.19 -3.71 5.69
C LYS A 4 0.14 -4.44 5.66
N ASP A 5 0.20 -5.68 6.14
CA ASP A 5 1.43 -6.47 6.12
C ASP A 5 1.84 -6.80 4.68
N LEU A 6 0.87 -7.09 3.83
CA LEU A 6 1.14 -7.35 2.42
C LEU A 6 1.70 -6.12 1.74
N ILE A 7 1.10 -4.96 1.96
CA ILE A 7 1.57 -3.70 1.38
C ILE A 7 2.98 -3.37 1.87
N GLU A 8 3.23 -3.58 3.16
CA GLU A 8 4.56 -3.34 3.73
C GLU A 8 5.60 -4.24 3.07
N TYR A 9 5.28 -5.51 2.89
CA TYR A 9 6.18 -6.47 2.26
C TYR A 9 6.50 -6.05 0.83
N ILE A 10 5.48 -5.72 0.05
CA ILE A 10 5.67 -5.31 -1.34
C ILE A 10 6.55 -4.06 -1.41
N ALA A 11 6.28 -3.06 -0.58
CA ALA A 11 7.06 -1.82 -0.58
C ALA A 11 8.52 -2.10 -0.23
N LYS A 12 8.77 -2.93 0.78
CA LYS A 12 10.14 -3.24 1.19
C LYS A 12 10.93 -3.96 0.11
N VAL A 13 10.27 -4.75 -0.70
CA VAL A 13 10.93 -5.45 -1.82
C VAL A 13 11.32 -4.46 -2.92
N LEU A 14 10.52 -3.41 -3.12
CA LEU A 14 10.70 -2.49 -4.24
C LEU A 14 11.70 -1.36 -3.97
N VAL A 15 11.84 -0.94 -2.72
CA VAL A 15 12.60 0.27 -2.39
C VAL A 15 14.06 -0.02 -2.08
N ASP A 16 14.88 1.04 -2.14
CA ASP A 16 16.29 0.95 -1.75
C ASP A 16 16.47 1.16 -0.24
N ASN A 17 15.51 1.80 0.41
CA ASN A 17 15.59 2.13 1.83
C ASN A 17 14.44 1.46 2.60
N PRO A 18 14.47 0.12 2.75
CA PRO A 18 13.36 -0.58 3.39
C PRO A 18 13.14 -0.19 4.85
N ASP A 19 14.18 0.31 5.53
CA ASP A 19 14.05 0.75 6.90
C ASP A 19 13.16 1.98 7.05
N GLU A 20 12.92 2.71 5.95
CA GLU A 20 12.08 3.88 5.96
C GLU A 20 10.64 3.61 5.51
N VAL A 21 10.33 2.34 5.25
CA VAL A 21 8.95 1.96 4.91
C VAL A 21 8.11 1.91 6.16
N SER A 22 6.98 2.58 6.13
CA SER A 22 6.03 2.62 7.25
C SER A 22 4.63 2.48 6.69
N VAL A 23 3.82 1.63 7.30
CA VAL A 23 2.44 1.41 6.88
C VAL A 23 1.54 1.58 8.09
N THR A 24 0.51 2.41 7.93
CA THR A 24 -0.48 2.66 8.97
C THR A 24 -1.86 2.33 8.42
N GLU A 25 -2.68 1.71 9.22
CA GLU A 25 -4.05 1.41 8.82
C GLU A 25 -5.01 2.21 9.70
N LEU A 26 -5.90 2.97 9.03
CA LEU A 26 -6.96 3.72 9.69
C LEU A 26 -8.27 2.98 9.43
N GLU A 27 -8.78 2.30 10.45
CA GLU A 27 -9.96 1.48 10.30
C GLU A 27 -11.25 2.26 10.57
N GLY A 28 -12.14 2.29 9.57
CA GLY A 28 -13.50 2.74 9.74
C GLY A 28 -14.45 1.54 9.83
N LYS A 29 -15.75 1.80 9.90
CA LYS A 29 -16.73 0.73 10.01
C LYS A 29 -16.81 -0.12 8.74
N GLN A 30 -16.73 0.52 7.57
CA GLN A 30 -16.86 -0.17 6.29
C GLN A 30 -15.66 0.04 5.38
N THR A 31 -14.77 0.96 5.72
CA THR A 31 -13.62 1.30 4.90
C THR A 31 -12.38 1.40 5.76
N SER A 32 -11.29 0.79 5.31
CA SER A 32 -9.97 0.96 5.90
C SER A 32 -9.10 1.75 4.93
N VAL A 33 -8.32 2.68 5.44
CA VAL A 33 -7.33 3.40 4.65
C VAL A 33 -5.95 2.90 5.06
N ILE A 34 -5.21 2.39 4.08
CA ILE A 34 -3.84 1.92 4.32
C ILE A 34 -2.91 3.00 3.79
N GLU A 35 -2.18 3.62 4.70
CA GLU A 35 -1.24 4.70 4.36
C GLU A 35 0.16 4.14 4.28
N LEU A 36 0.77 4.27 3.11
CA LEU A 36 2.13 3.81 2.86
C LEU A 36 3.05 5.01 2.78
N ARG A 37 4.11 4.99 3.58
CA ARG A 37 5.15 6.01 3.56
C ARG A 37 6.49 5.37 3.29
N VAL A 38 7.25 5.96 2.38
CA VAL A 38 8.59 5.48 2.01
C VAL A 38 9.55 6.66 2.01
N ALA A 39 10.84 6.39 1.87
CA ALA A 39 11.83 7.45 1.68
C ALA A 39 11.45 8.25 0.43
N LYS A 40 11.70 9.55 0.47
CA LYS A 40 11.33 10.45 -0.63
C LYS A 40 11.93 9.98 -1.96
N GLU A 41 13.17 9.54 -1.96
CA GLU A 41 13.84 9.08 -3.16
C GLU A 41 13.28 7.75 -3.68
N ASP A 42 12.52 7.02 -2.86
CA ASP A 42 11.92 5.74 -3.25
C ASP A 42 10.49 5.87 -3.73
N LEU A 43 9.91 7.06 -3.64
CA LEU A 43 8.50 7.26 -3.96
C LEU A 43 8.16 6.78 -5.37
N GLY A 44 9.02 7.09 -6.34
CA GLY A 44 8.82 6.66 -7.71
C GLY A 44 8.80 5.15 -7.88
N LYS A 45 9.48 4.41 -6.99
CA LYS A 45 9.53 2.95 -7.07
C LYS A 45 8.22 2.30 -6.65
N VAL A 46 7.49 2.91 -5.72
CA VAL A 46 6.20 2.36 -5.28
C VAL A 46 5.05 2.85 -6.14
N ILE A 47 5.21 4.00 -6.79
CA ILE A 47 4.24 4.49 -7.76
C ILE A 47 4.39 3.73 -9.08
N GLY A 48 5.64 3.58 -9.52
CA GLY A 48 5.95 2.89 -10.76
C GLY A 48 5.75 3.76 -11.98
N LYS A 49 6.24 3.27 -13.12
CA LYS A 49 6.12 3.98 -14.39
C LYS A 49 4.64 4.14 -14.73
N GLN A 50 4.22 5.38 -14.96
CA GLN A 50 2.81 5.70 -15.29
C GLN A 50 1.84 5.23 -14.20
N GLY A 51 2.32 5.12 -12.95
CA GLY A 51 1.47 4.72 -11.84
C GLY A 51 1.11 3.24 -11.81
N ARG A 52 1.79 2.41 -12.59
CA ARG A 52 1.41 1.00 -12.74
C ARG A 52 1.57 0.18 -11.47
N THR A 53 2.61 0.44 -10.69
CA THR A 53 2.84 -0.30 -9.45
C THR A 53 1.78 0.03 -8.42
N ALA A 54 1.50 1.33 -8.24
CA ALA A 54 0.46 1.76 -7.31
C ALA A 54 -0.91 1.20 -7.73
N ARG A 55 -1.19 1.20 -9.04
CA ARG A 55 -2.44 0.65 -9.56
C ARG A 55 -2.55 -0.85 -9.30
N ALA A 56 -1.45 -1.58 -9.46
CA ALA A 56 -1.42 -3.01 -9.18
C ALA A 56 -1.70 -3.29 -7.71
N MET A 57 -1.12 -2.51 -6.81
CA MET A 57 -1.39 -2.66 -5.38
C MET A 57 -2.85 -2.37 -5.06
N ARG A 58 -3.44 -1.35 -5.68
CA ARG A 58 -4.85 -1.03 -5.49
C ARG A 58 -5.75 -2.14 -6.02
N THR A 59 -5.37 -2.78 -7.12
CA THR A 59 -6.11 -3.91 -7.67
C THR A 59 -6.11 -5.08 -6.70
N ILE A 60 -4.97 -5.39 -6.11
CA ILE A 60 -4.85 -6.46 -5.12
C ILE A 60 -5.73 -6.16 -3.90
N LEU A 61 -5.68 -4.93 -3.41
CA LEU A 61 -6.51 -4.52 -2.27
C LEU A 61 -7.99 -4.61 -2.60
N GLY A 62 -8.38 -4.22 -3.82
CA GLY A 62 -9.77 -4.32 -4.25
C GLY A 62 -10.28 -5.75 -4.25
N ALA A 63 -9.46 -6.68 -4.75
CA ALA A 63 -9.84 -8.10 -4.78
C ALA A 63 -9.97 -8.65 -3.36
N ALA A 64 -9.03 -8.31 -2.47
CA ALA A 64 -9.07 -8.74 -1.09
C ALA A 64 -10.26 -8.13 -0.35
N SER A 65 -10.61 -6.89 -0.66
CA SER A 65 -11.77 -6.21 -0.06
C SER A 65 -13.06 -6.95 -0.34
N THR A 66 -13.21 -7.45 -1.57
CA THR A 66 -14.40 -8.21 -1.94
C THR A 66 -14.54 -9.45 -1.07
N LYS A 67 -13.44 -10.16 -0.86
CA LYS A 67 -13.43 -11.38 -0.06
C LYS A 67 -13.72 -11.08 1.41
N LEU A 68 -13.17 -10.00 1.94
CA LEU A 68 -13.31 -9.65 3.35
C LEU A 68 -14.58 -8.84 3.64
N LYS A 69 -15.31 -8.44 2.60
CA LYS A 69 -16.52 -7.62 2.70
C LYS A 69 -16.25 -6.28 3.39
N LYS A 70 -15.04 -5.76 3.20
CA LYS A 70 -14.63 -4.49 3.77
C LYS A 70 -13.72 -3.79 2.76
N ARG A 71 -14.05 -2.56 2.42
CA ARG A 71 -13.29 -1.81 1.44
C ARG A 71 -11.95 -1.36 2.01
N SER A 72 -10.89 -1.56 1.25
CA SER A 72 -9.56 -1.05 1.60
C SER A 72 -9.06 -0.11 0.53
N VAL A 73 -8.54 1.02 0.95
CA VAL A 73 -8.02 2.07 0.07
C VAL A 73 -6.54 2.29 0.39
N LEU A 74 -5.74 2.45 -0.65
CA LEU A 74 -4.30 2.70 -0.50
C LEU A 74 -4.01 4.18 -0.75
N GLU A 75 -3.32 4.82 0.21
CA GLU A 75 -2.76 6.15 0.04
C GLU A 75 -1.25 6.06 0.15
N ILE A 76 -0.55 6.67 -0.80
CA ILE A 76 0.91 6.75 -0.80
C ILE A 76 1.28 8.16 -0.40
N LEU A 77 1.99 8.29 0.73
CA LEU A 77 2.32 9.58 1.32
C LEU A 77 3.78 9.94 1.07
N GLU A 78 4.05 11.20 0.90
CA GLU A 78 5.41 11.70 0.79
C GLU A 78 6.06 11.91 2.15
#